data_11675348c84242b21a23e230166cc336
#
_entry.id   11675348c84242b21a23e230166cc336
#
_cell.length_a   1.000
_cell.length_b   1.000
_cell.length_c   1.000
_cell.angle_alpha   90.00
_cell.angle_beta   90.00
_cell.angle_gamma   90.00
#
_symmetry.space_group_name_H-M   'P 1'
#
loop_
_entity.id
_entity.type
_entity.pdbx_description
1 polymer ?
#
loop_
_entity_poly.entity_id
_entity_poly.type
_entity_poly.pdbx_seq_one_letter_code
_entity_poly.pdbx_strand_id
1 'polypeptide(L)'
;MRSYAAAIFDVDGTLLDTTAGISAAVRETIAELGLREVDEERLRSFIGPPIQESFAREYGLDTAEAQAAAEIFRKHYKGAHLLEARPYPGILEALAKVRRGGTRIGIATYKRADYATLIVDHFGFGALCESVNGADNENRLRKQDIIRLTLSDMGLDDPSQAIYIGDTVSDAQSAESA
;
A
#
# COMPACT_ATOMS: atom_id res chain seq x y z
N MET A 1 8.53 -15.33 -24.53
CA MET A 1 8.02 -14.78 -23.27
C MET A 1 8.29 -13.27 -23.29
N ARG A 2 7.33 -12.43 -22.91
CA ARG A 2 7.63 -10.99 -22.70
C ARG A 2 8.63 -10.88 -21.55
N SER A 3 9.71 -10.15 -21.75
CA SER A 3 10.66 -9.79 -20.71
C SER A 3 10.35 -8.35 -20.27
N TYR A 4 10.17 -8.12 -18.99
CA TYR A 4 9.96 -6.79 -18.44
C TYR A 4 11.27 -6.29 -17.81
N ALA A 5 11.57 -5.01 -18.00
CA ALA A 5 12.72 -4.36 -17.38
C ALA A 5 12.51 -4.17 -15.86
N ALA A 6 11.26 -3.96 -15.45
CA ALA A 6 10.90 -3.80 -14.04
C ALA A 6 9.61 -4.54 -13.65
N ALA A 7 9.52 -4.90 -12.39
CA ALA A 7 8.32 -5.37 -11.70
C ALA A 7 8.03 -4.42 -10.53
N ILE A 8 6.86 -3.79 -10.55
CA ILE A 8 6.41 -2.85 -9.52
C ILE A 8 5.37 -3.57 -8.67
N PHE A 9 5.52 -3.52 -7.35
CA PHE A 9 4.64 -4.24 -6.42
C PHE A 9 3.85 -3.28 -5.52
N ASP A 10 2.61 -3.65 -5.23
CA ASP A 10 1.92 -3.13 -4.04
C ASP A 10 2.45 -3.79 -2.78
N VAL A 11 2.04 -3.31 -1.60
CA VAL A 11 2.46 -3.82 -0.29
C VAL A 11 1.33 -4.61 0.37
N ASP A 12 0.22 -3.93 0.67
CA ASP A 12 -0.90 -4.51 1.44
C ASP A 12 -1.65 -5.55 0.61
N GLY A 13 -1.74 -6.79 1.08
CA GLY A 13 -2.37 -7.89 0.33
C GLY A 13 -1.48 -8.54 -0.73
N THR A 14 -0.35 -7.93 -1.07
CA THR A 14 0.57 -8.40 -2.13
C THR A 14 1.90 -8.91 -1.58
N LEU A 15 2.66 -8.08 -0.89
CA LEU A 15 3.92 -8.48 -0.23
C LEU A 15 3.69 -8.90 1.21
N LEU A 16 2.74 -8.24 1.88
CA LEU A 16 2.46 -8.39 3.30
C LEU A 16 0.96 -8.63 3.55
N ASP A 17 0.66 -9.57 4.42
CA ASP A 17 -0.62 -9.61 5.12
C ASP A 17 -0.57 -8.58 6.27
N THR A 18 -1.23 -7.46 6.06
CA THR A 18 -1.33 -6.33 7.01
C THR A 18 -2.66 -6.30 7.75
N THR A 19 -3.48 -7.34 7.59
CA THR A 19 -4.85 -7.41 8.12
C THR A 19 -4.91 -7.14 9.61
N ALA A 20 -4.02 -7.75 10.40
CA ALA A 20 -4.03 -7.61 11.86
C ALA A 20 -3.81 -6.16 12.29
N GLY A 21 -2.74 -5.53 11.81
CA GLY A 21 -2.37 -4.16 12.22
C GLY A 21 -3.36 -3.11 11.73
N ILE A 22 -3.84 -3.20 10.47
CA ILE A 22 -4.82 -2.25 9.95
C ILE A 22 -6.16 -2.39 10.71
N SER A 23 -6.65 -3.62 10.90
CA SER A 23 -7.91 -3.86 11.61
C SER A 23 -7.85 -3.39 13.05
N ALA A 24 -6.75 -3.60 13.77
CA ALA A 24 -6.56 -3.10 15.13
C ALA A 24 -6.63 -1.57 15.19
N ALA A 25 -5.86 -0.88 14.34
CA ALA A 25 -5.86 0.58 14.28
C ALA A 25 -7.22 1.17 13.87
N VAL A 26 -7.96 0.50 12.95
CA VAL A 26 -9.32 0.91 12.57
C VAL A 26 -10.27 0.78 13.76
N ARG A 27 -10.24 -0.32 14.52
CA ARG A 27 -11.07 -0.52 15.72
C ARG A 27 -10.79 0.55 16.78
N GLU A 28 -9.54 0.85 17.06
CA GLU A 28 -9.15 1.90 18.01
C GLU A 28 -9.63 3.27 17.55
N THR A 29 -9.54 3.56 16.25
CA THR A 29 -10.06 4.81 15.66
C THR A 29 -11.58 4.91 15.81
N ILE A 30 -12.32 3.84 15.52
CA ILE A 30 -13.78 3.76 15.67
C ILE A 30 -14.17 4.02 17.13
N ALA A 31 -13.46 3.41 18.07
CA ALA A 31 -13.71 3.59 19.51
C ALA A 31 -13.39 5.02 19.97
N GLU A 32 -12.25 5.61 19.54
CA GLU A 32 -11.87 7.00 19.92
C GLU A 32 -12.88 8.03 19.38
N LEU A 33 -13.42 7.79 18.16
CA LEU A 33 -14.40 8.66 17.53
C LEU A 33 -15.85 8.40 17.98
N GLY A 34 -16.11 7.37 18.78
CA GLY A 34 -17.46 6.96 19.16
C GLY A 34 -18.34 6.53 17.97
N LEU A 35 -17.73 6.04 16.90
CA LEU A 35 -18.43 5.58 15.72
C LEU A 35 -19.04 4.19 15.94
N ARG A 36 -20.03 3.81 15.10
CA ARG A 36 -20.63 2.48 15.11
C ARG A 36 -19.58 1.42 14.78
N GLU A 37 -19.52 0.37 15.60
CA GLU A 37 -18.69 -0.79 15.31
C GLU A 37 -19.06 -1.45 13.96
N VAL A 38 -18.09 -2.05 13.31
CA VAL A 38 -18.24 -2.77 12.05
C VAL A 38 -17.78 -4.22 12.21
N ASP A 39 -18.35 -5.11 11.39
CA ASP A 39 -17.98 -6.52 11.36
C ASP A 39 -16.63 -6.76 10.65
N GLU A 40 -16.15 -8.00 10.69
CA GLU A 40 -14.87 -8.39 10.11
C GLU A 40 -14.80 -8.19 8.58
N GLU A 41 -15.92 -8.35 7.87
CA GLU A 41 -15.97 -8.17 6.42
C GLU A 41 -15.75 -6.69 6.07
N ARG A 42 -16.42 -5.79 6.78
CA ARG A 42 -16.26 -4.34 6.64
C ARG A 42 -14.88 -3.86 7.06
N LEU A 43 -14.30 -4.43 8.14
CA LEU A 43 -12.92 -4.12 8.52
C LEU A 43 -11.92 -4.45 7.41
N ARG A 44 -12.08 -5.59 6.74
CA ARG A 44 -11.23 -5.96 5.61
C ARG A 44 -11.32 -4.97 4.46
N SER A 45 -12.44 -4.29 4.27
CA SER A 45 -12.61 -3.28 3.22
C SER A 45 -11.79 -2.00 3.44
N PHE A 46 -11.17 -1.83 4.62
CA PHE A 46 -10.21 -0.76 4.91
C PHE A 46 -8.78 -1.08 4.45
N ILE A 47 -8.49 -2.33 4.06
CA ILE A 47 -7.17 -2.77 3.63
C ILE A 47 -7.02 -2.48 2.14
N GLY A 48 -5.96 -1.79 1.75
CA GLY A 48 -5.64 -1.44 0.37
C GLY A 48 -6.08 -0.04 -0.07
N PRO A 49 -7.37 0.35 0.04
CA PRO A 49 -7.79 1.71 -0.31
C PRO A 49 -7.20 2.78 0.63
N PRO A 50 -7.14 4.06 0.16
CA PRO A 50 -6.83 5.17 1.03
C PRO A 50 -7.76 5.22 2.25
N ILE A 51 -7.18 5.39 3.43
CA ILE A 51 -7.91 5.29 4.70
C ILE A 51 -9.02 6.35 4.83
N GLN A 52 -8.81 7.56 4.27
CA GLN A 52 -9.83 8.61 4.21
C GLN A 52 -11.06 8.15 3.41
N GLU A 53 -10.83 7.53 2.26
CA GLU A 53 -11.92 7.03 1.41
C GLU A 53 -12.68 5.89 2.09
N SER A 54 -11.98 5.05 2.85
CA SER A 54 -12.60 3.96 3.60
C SER A 54 -13.49 4.47 4.71
N PHE A 55 -13.05 5.45 5.52
CA PHE A 55 -13.87 6.09 6.55
C PHE A 55 -15.04 6.88 5.96
N ALA A 56 -14.81 7.65 4.87
CA ALA A 56 -15.88 8.37 4.19
C ALA A 56 -16.97 7.42 3.68
N ARG A 57 -16.58 6.34 3.02
CA ARG A 57 -17.51 5.33 2.47
C ARG A 57 -18.31 4.62 3.57
N GLU A 58 -17.65 4.20 4.66
CA GLU A 58 -18.30 3.40 5.72
C GLU A 58 -19.24 4.22 6.59
N TYR A 59 -18.90 5.48 6.87
CA TYR A 59 -19.62 6.31 7.84
C TYR A 59 -20.30 7.54 7.22
N GLY A 60 -20.18 7.75 5.91
CA GLY A 60 -20.78 8.91 5.24
C GLY A 60 -20.13 10.24 5.62
N LEU A 61 -18.83 10.21 6.00
CA LEU A 61 -18.10 11.40 6.41
C LEU A 61 -17.80 12.32 5.24
N ASP A 62 -17.81 13.62 5.47
CA ASP A 62 -17.29 14.56 4.51
C ASP A 62 -15.75 14.53 4.43
N THR A 63 -15.17 15.31 3.50
CA THR A 63 -13.72 15.30 3.27
C THR A 63 -12.92 15.71 4.52
N ALA A 64 -13.40 16.68 5.30
CA ALA A 64 -12.70 17.18 6.49
C ALA A 64 -12.79 16.16 7.64
N GLU A 65 -13.98 15.60 7.84
CA GLU A 65 -14.23 14.55 8.83
C GLU A 65 -13.43 13.28 8.52
N ALA A 66 -13.40 12.85 7.26
CA ALA A 66 -12.63 11.70 6.83
C ALA A 66 -11.12 11.90 7.00
N GLN A 67 -10.62 13.12 6.74
CA GLN A 67 -9.22 13.46 7.01
C GLN A 67 -8.91 13.44 8.51
N ALA A 68 -9.79 13.96 9.36
CA ALA A 68 -9.63 13.91 10.81
C ALA A 68 -9.62 12.45 11.33
N ALA A 69 -10.51 11.60 10.83
CA ALA A 69 -10.51 10.18 11.16
C ALA A 69 -9.21 9.50 10.72
N ALA A 70 -8.70 9.84 9.55
CA ALA A 70 -7.43 9.32 9.04
C ALA A 70 -6.22 9.73 9.91
N GLU A 71 -6.21 10.95 10.48
CA GLU A 71 -5.14 11.38 11.39
C GLU A 71 -5.15 10.57 12.71
N ILE A 72 -6.34 10.28 13.25
CA ILE A 72 -6.49 9.42 14.43
C ILE A 72 -6.02 7.99 14.10
N PHE A 73 -6.48 7.43 12.97
CA PHE A 73 -6.00 6.12 12.51
C PHE A 73 -4.48 6.07 12.41
N ARG A 74 -3.86 7.08 11.81
CA ARG A 74 -2.40 7.13 11.64
C ARG A 74 -1.65 7.17 12.96
N LYS A 75 -2.22 7.85 13.97
CA LYS A 75 -1.65 7.87 15.33
C LYS A 75 -1.63 6.47 15.94
N HIS A 76 -2.75 5.74 15.90
CA HIS A 76 -2.84 4.37 16.39
C HIS A 76 -1.95 3.44 15.56
N TYR A 77 -2.06 3.48 14.24
CA TYR A 77 -1.33 2.60 13.34
C TYR A 77 0.18 2.74 13.50
N LYS A 78 0.72 3.97 13.45
CA LYS A 78 2.15 4.23 13.65
C LYS A 78 2.62 3.87 15.07
N GLY A 79 1.78 4.09 16.07
CA GLY A 79 2.13 3.90 17.48
C GLY A 79 2.33 2.44 17.88
N ALA A 80 1.43 1.55 17.42
CA ALA A 80 1.41 0.16 17.87
C ALA A 80 1.37 -0.87 16.74
N HIS A 81 0.68 -0.59 15.62
CA HIS A 81 0.22 -1.61 14.69
C HIS A 81 0.93 -1.64 13.34
N LEU A 82 1.82 -0.67 13.04
CA LEU A 82 2.48 -0.57 11.74
C LEU A 82 3.24 -1.84 11.36
N LEU A 83 3.88 -2.48 12.32
CA LEU A 83 4.68 -3.67 12.12
C LEU A 83 3.93 -4.98 12.46
N GLU A 84 2.65 -4.91 12.83
CA GLU A 84 1.78 -6.07 12.98
C GLU A 84 1.34 -6.59 11.61
N ALA A 85 2.31 -7.08 10.86
CA ALA A 85 2.15 -7.63 9.51
C ALA A 85 3.01 -8.87 9.34
N ARG A 86 2.76 -9.63 8.29
CA ARG A 86 3.54 -10.83 7.96
C ARG A 86 3.82 -10.90 6.46
N PRO A 87 5.07 -11.13 6.04
CA PRO A 87 5.36 -11.46 4.65
C PRO A 87 4.59 -12.71 4.21
N TYR A 88 4.03 -12.68 3.01
CA TYR A 88 3.45 -13.90 2.46
C TYR A 88 4.52 -14.98 2.29
N PRO A 89 4.19 -16.26 2.55
CA PRO A 89 5.16 -17.36 2.43
C PRO A 89 5.83 -17.38 1.05
N GLY A 90 7.16 -17.40 1.03
CA GLY A 90 7.96 -17.46 -0.19
C GLY A 90 8.12 -16.15 -0.94
N ILE A 91 7.58 -15.03 -0.47
CA ILE A 91 7.61 -13.76 -1.20
C ILE A 91 9.03 -13.21 -1.34
N LEU A 92 9.86 -13.28 -0.30
CA LEU A 92 11.25 -12.81 -0.34
C LEU A 92 12.09 -13.62 -1.34
N GLU A 93 11.90 -14.93 -1.37
CA GLU A 93 12.55 -15.82 -2.34
C GLU A 93 12.09 -15.53 -3.78
N ALA A 94 10.80 -15.23 -3.95
CA ALA A 94 10.24 -14.86 -5.25
C ALA A 94 10.85 -13.56 -5.76
N LEU A 95 10.89 -12.51 -4.93
CA LEU A 95 11.53 -11.22 -5.28
C LEU A 95 13.02 -11.40 -5.60
N ALA A 96 13.75 -12.16 -4.76
CA ALA A 96 15.15 -12.46 -5.03
C ALA A 96 15.36 -13.21 -6.34
N LYS A 97 14.44 -14.10 -6.72
CA LYS A 97 14.48 -14.80 -8.02
C LYS A 97 14.21 -13.84 -9.18
N VAL A 98 13.22 -12.94 -9.05
CA VAL A 98 12.92 -11.90 -10.05
C VAL A 98 14.16 -11.04 -10.29
N ARG A 99 14.80 -10.55 -9.23
CA ARG A 99 16.01 -9.73 -9.31
C ARG A 99 17.20 -10.47 -9.95
N ARG A 100 17.43 -11.74 -9.57
CA ARG A 100 18.46 -12.58 -10.22
C ARG A 100 18.21 -12.82 -11.70
N GLY A 101 16.95 -12.76 -12.12
CA GLY A 101 16.55 -12.83 -13.54
C GLY A 101 16.83 -11.55 -14.33
N GLY A 102 17.36 -10.51 -13.69
CA GLY A 102 17.66 -9.22 -14.32
C GLY A 102 16.50 -8.23 -14.34
N THR A 103 15.34 -8.58 -13.78
CA THR A 103 14.20 -7.65 -13.64
C THR A 103 14.37 -6.80 -12.38
N ARG A 104 14.31 -5.49 -12.54
CA ARG A 104 14.41 -4.51 -11.47
C ARG A 104 13.12 -4.49 -10.66
N ILE A 105 13.17 -4.13 -9.38
CA ILE A 105 12.01 -4.15 -8.49
C ILE A 105 11.75 -2.76 -7.91
N GLY A 106 10.52 -2.29 -8.02
CA GLY A 106 10.01 -1.10 -7.36
C GLY A 106 8.78 -1.40 -6.53
N ILE A 107 8.43 -0.48 -5.63
CA ILE A 107 7.21 -0.52 -4.83
C ILE A 107 6.41 0.75 -5.06
N ALA A 108 5.12 0.60 -5.38
CA ALA A 108 4.16 1.68 -5.52
C ALA A 108 2.87 1.31 -4.79
N THR A 109 2.55 1.99 -3.69
CA THR A 109 1.48 1.61 -2.77
C THR A 109 0.64 2.79 -2.30
N TYR A 110 -0.65 2.57 -1.98
CA TYR A 110 -1.46 3.57 -1.27
C TYR A 110 -1.08 3.73 0.21
N LYS A 111 -0.24 2.85 0.74
CA LYS A 111 0.34 3.09 2.06
C LYS A 111 1.13 4.39 2.05
N ARG A 112 0.99 5.23 3.10
CA ARG A 112 1.72 6.50 3.21
C ARG A 112 3.22 6.26 3.06
N ALA A 113 3.91 7.13 2.33
CA ALA A 113 5.29 6.92 1.88
C ALA A 113 6.27 6.61 3.03
N ASP A 114 6.17 7.33 4.17
CA ASP A 114 7.03 7.07 5.34
C ASP A 114 6.75 5.70 5.99
N TYR A 115 5.50 5.24 5.98
CA TYR A 115 5.15 3.90 6.48
C TYR A 115 5.58 2.80 5.51
N ALA A 116 5.45 3.05 4.20
CA ALA A 116 5.93 2.12 3.18
C ALA A 116 7.42 1.87 3.33
N THR A 117 8.23 2.93 3.48
CA THR A 117 9.68 2.82 3.70
C THR A 117 9.99 2.02 4.96
N LEU A 118 9.37 2.35 6.10
CA LEU A 118 9.60 1.65 7.37
C LEU A 118 9.27 0.16 7.29
N ILE A 119 8.13 -0.19 6.69
CA ILE A 119 7.69 -1.58 6.55
C ILE A 119 8.61 -2.36 5.60
N VAL A 120 8.95 -1.77 4.46
CA VAL A 120 9.81 -2.38 3.44
C VAL A 120 11.19 -2.69 4.03
N ASP A 121 11.75 -1.77 4.81
CA ASP A 121 13.03 -1.97 5.48
C ASP A 121 12.95 -3.02 6.59
N HIS A 122 11.90 -2.94 7.44
CA HIS A 122 11.72 -3.87 8.55
C HIS A 122 11.60 -5.33 8.09
N PHE A 123 10.85 -5.59 7.02
CA PHE A 123 10.65 -6.95 6.50
C PHE A 123 11.71 -7.40 5.48
N GLY A 124 12.75 -6.60 5.27
CA GLY A 124 13.92 -6.96 4.44
C GLY A 124 13.71 -6.82 2.94
N PHE A 125 12.65 -6.16 2.49
CA PHE A 125 12.41 -5.92 1.07
C PHE A 125 13.31 -4.82 0.50
N GLY A 126 13.76 -3.85 1.33
CA GLY A 126 14.54 -2.69 0.92
C GLY A 126 15.83 -3.07 0.16
N ALA A 127 16.50 -4.15 0.57
CA ALA A 127 17.69 -4.64 -0.13
C ALA A 127 17.42 -5.17 -1.56
N LEU A 128 16.15 -5.45 -1.90
CA LEU A 128 15.73 -5.99 -3.18
C LEU A 128 15.13 -4.92 -4.10
N CYS A 129 14.64 -3.80 -3.54
CA CYS A 129 13.93 -2.76 -4.28
C CYS A 129 14.86 -1.59 -4.62
N GLU A 130 14.64 -0.98 -5.78
CA GLU A 130 15.38 0.21 -6.22
C GLU A 130 14.64 1.52 -5.90
N SER A 131 13.31 1.47 -5.84
CA SER A 131 12.47 2.60 -5.51
C SER A 131 11.29 2.15 -4.65
N VAL A 132 10.89 3.00 -3.68
CA VAL A 132 9.74 2.78 -2.82
C VAL A 132 8.95 4.07 -2.75
N ASN A 133 7.76 4.08 -3.33
CA ASN A 133 6.86 5.23 -3.33
C ASN A 133 5.51 4.86 -2.72
N GLY A 134 4.98 5.81 -1.96
CA GLY A 134 3.69 5.69 -1.27
C GLY A 134 2.84 6.95 -1.42
N ALA A 135 1.62 6.90 -0.88
CA ALA A 135 0.71 8.02 -0.89
C ALA A 135 1.21 9.19 -0.02
N ASP A 136 0.78 10.40 -0.39
CA ASP A 136 0.92 11.59 0.45
C ASP A 136 -0.10 11.59 1.62
N ASN A 137 0.05 12.55 2.53
CA ASN A 137 -0.80 12.63 3.72
C ASN A 137 -2.25 13.03 3.42
N GLU A 138 -2.49 13.76 2.36
CA GLU A 138 -3.80 14.30 1.98
C GLU A 138 -4.49 13.50 0.86
N ASN A 139 -3.90 12.36 0.47
CA ASN A 139 -4.42 11.50 -0.61
C ASN A 139 -4.63 12.25 -1.95
N ARG A 140 -3.69 13.13 -2.31
CA ARG A 140 -3.70 13.84 -3.60
C ARG A 140 -3.17 12.97 -4.72
N LEU A 141 -2.14 12.16 -4.41
CA LEU A 141 -1.58 11.20 -5.37
C LEU A 141 -2.51 10.01 -5.54
N ARG A 142 -2.89 9.75 -6.78
CA ARG A 142 -3.60 8.52 -7.15
C ARG A 142 -2.59 7.38 -7.34
N LYS A 143 -3.03 6.14 -7.26
CA LYS A 143 -2.17 4.97 -7.41
C LYS A 143 -1.35 5.03 -8.71
N GLN A 144 -1.97 5.43 -9.82
CA GLN A 144 -1.30 5.63 -11.10
C GLN A 144 -0.17 6.66 -11.06
N ASP A 145 -0.33 7.74 -10.26
CA ASP A 145 0.70 8.76 -10.12
C ASP A 145 1.88 8.22 -9.31
N ILE A 146 1.60 7.40 -8.29
CA ILE A 146 2.63 6.72 -7.49
C ILE A 146 3.39 5.70 -8.36
N ILE A 147 2.70 4.97 -9.24
CA ILE A 147 3.32 4.04 -10.20
C ILE A 147 4.25 4.83 -11.14
N ARG A 148 3.77 5.93 -11.74
CA ARG A 148 4.60 6.78 -12.63
C ARG A 148 5.82 7.35 -11.91
N LEU A 149 5.65 7.81 -10.67
CA LEU A 149 6.76 8.28 -9.86
C LEU A 149 7.80 7.18 -9.65
N THR A 150 7.36 5.96 -9.34
CA THR A 150 8.26 4.81 -9.16
C THR A 150 9.01 4.48 -10.44
N LEU A 151 8.34 4.50 -11.59
CA LEU A 151 8.98 4.29 -12.89
C LEU A 151 10.00 5.38 -13.20
N SER A 152 9.66 6.64 -12.94
CA SER A 152 10.56 7.80 -13.12
C SER A 152 11.81 7.69 -12.25
N ASP A 153 11.67 7.34 -10.96
CA ASP A 153 12.79 7.12 -10.06
C ASP A 153 13.72 5.99 -10.54
N MET A 154 13.14 4.99 -11.21
CA MET A 154 13.87 3.89 -11.80
C MET A 154 14.43 4.23 -13.20
N GLY A 155 14.21 5.44 -13.73
CA GLY A 155 14.65 5.87 -15.06
C GLY A 155 13.98 5.09 -16.19
N LEU A 156 12.71 4.73 -16.04
CA LEU A 156 11.89 4.03 -17.03
C LEU A 156 10.85 5.00 -17.61
N ASP A 157 11.11 5.48 -18.81
CA ASP A 157 10.22 6.43 -19.51
C ASP A 157 9.05 5.73 -20.23
N ASP A 158 9.19 4.44 -20.52
CA ASP A 158 8.17 3.65 -21.20
C ASP A 158 7.52 2.66 -20.23
N PRO A 159 6.27 2.92 -19.78
CA PRO A 159 5.55 2.05 -18.83
C PRO A 159 5.35 0.62 -19.36
N SER A 160 5.34 0.42 -20.68
CA SER A 160 5.19 -0.92 -21.29
C SER A 160 6.34 -1.88 -20.99
N GLN A 161 7.46 -1.36 -20.49
CA GLN A 161 8.63 -2.13 -20.04
C GLN A 161 8.49 -2.68 -18.62
N ALA A 162 7.45 -2.27 -17.91
CA ALA A 162 7.19 -2.72 -16.54
C ALA A 162 5.92 -3.56 -16.44
N ILE A 163 5.86 -4.37 -15.40
CA ILE A 163 4.64 -5.05 -14.96
C ILE A 163 4.32 -4.59 -13.54
N TYR A 164 3.03 -4.30 -13.28
CA TYR A 164 2.55 -4.02 -11.93
C TYR A 164 1.90 -5.28 -11.34
N ILE A 165 2.17 -5.54 -10.07
CA ILE A 165 1.65 -6.68 -9.30
C ILE A 165 0.94 -6.14 -8.07
N GLY A 166 -0.35 -6.42 -7.97
CA GLY A 166 -1.23 -6.08 -6.85
C GLY A 166 -2.33 -7.12 -6.73
N ASP A 167 -3.09 -7.06 -5.65
CA ASP A 167 -4.12 -8.05 -5.31
C ASP A 167 -5.56 -7.56 -5.57
N THR A 168 -5.74 -6.31 -6.00
CA THR A 168 -7.05 -5.70 -6.21
C THR A 168 -7.32 -5.34 -7.67
N VAL A 169 -8.62 -5.24 -8.01
CA VAL A 169 -9.06 -4.70 -9.32
C VAL A 169 -8.57 -3.25 -9.51
N SER A 170 -8.54 -2.46 -8.44
CA SER A 170 -8.04 -1.08 -8.46
C SER A 170 -6.56 -1.01 -8.86
N ASP A 171 -5.75 -2.00 -8.47
CA ASP A 171 -4.36 -2.10 -8.87
C ASP A 171 -4.21 -2.28 -10.38
N ALA A 172 -4.98 -3.20 -10.95
CA ALA A 172 -4.99 -3.43 -12.40
C ALA A 172 -5.41 -2.18 -13.17
N GLN A 173 -6.52 -1.53 -12.76
CA GLN A 173 -7.02 -0.29 -13.39
C GLN A 173 -6.01 0.86 -13.29
N SER A 174 -5.34 0.98 -12.15
CA SER A 174 -4.32 2.02 -11.93
C SER A 174 -3.08 1.77 -12.79
N ALA A 175 -2.68 0.52 -12.95
CA ALA A 175 -1.55 0.15 -13.81
C ALA A 175 -1.85 0.40 -15.31
N GLU A 176 -3.08 0.13 -15.76
CA GLU A 176 -3.50 0.44 -17.12
C GLU A 176 -3.55 1.95 -17.41
N SER A 177 -3.72 2.77 -16.36
CA SER A 177 -3.80 4.23 -16.46
C SER A 177 -2.43 4.91 -16.27
N ALA A 178 -1.41 4.18 -15.86
CA ALA A 178 -0.07 4.67 -15.64
C ALA A 178 0.76 4.63 -16.91
#